data_774941155c93e08672f517052d7fdfca
#
_entry.id   774941155c93e08672f517052d7fdfca
#
_cell.length_a   1.000
_cell.length_b   1.000
_cell.length_c   1.000
_cell.angle_alpha   90.00
_cell.angle_beta   90.00
_cell.angle_gamma   90.00
#
_symmetry.space_group_name_H-M   'P 1'
#
loop_
_entity.id
_entity.type
_entity.pdbx_description
1 polymer ?
#
loop_
_entity_poly.entity_id
_entity_poly.type
_entity_poly.pdbx_seq_one_letter_code
_entity_poly.pdbx_strand_id
1 'polypeptide(L)'
;MTVFLTAVYLCAIHRTMTRRQESKPVVLMVPVNLRNFFPTNTMLNFFNWIEPGYHFQGGKEEFKDVVQKVNACFKEELTAEKMEKRMNDYFALQVHPILKFAPLELKNVCINIGARTAESDVTAIFSNMGIIRMPESYETYIRYFGVYTSTPKVELCMCSFRDKIYLGFTSRYDCDAIKENFFQILKEQEVKTEILKVEYPESVMTEAKGMQIFKIFTFLCMIAIVTALGVDYSIDKTFYLSLFVCGGAFSMWLALAVGFFKRYNLLKNAMWQLIIVTVGCIIWDWLTRWHGWSIDFVLPGVSGLIMISMLIISRVYYRQAKDYLVYFVMAALYGMILPFFFLVTGKVKIVFPSVISIGMGVLMLIGLVLFKGKEMRQEIEKNLHV
;
A
#
# COMPACT_ATOMS: atom_id res chain seq x y z
N MET A 1 30.88 3.77 -14.11
CA MET A 1 29.64 3.88 -14.89
C MET A 1 28.45 4.37 -14.03
N THR A 2 28.11 3.70 -12.92
CA THR A 2 26.97 4.11 -12.05
C THR A 2 27.09 5.57 -11.60
N VAL A 3 28.23 6.01 -11.07
CA VAL A 3 28.49 7.40 -10.65
C VAL A 3 28.26 8.40 -11.79
N PHE A 4 28.77 8.09 -13.00
CA PHE A 4 28.59 8.94 -14.18
C PHE A 4 27.10 9.09 -14.56
N LEU A 5 26.39 7.98 -14.68
CA LEU A 5 24.96 8.02 -15.04
C LEU A 5 24.09 8.64 -13.93
N THR A 6 24.46 8.47 -12.65
CA THR A 6 23.85 9.20 -11.52
C THR A 6 23.99 10.72 -11.71
N ALA A 7 25.20 11.20 -12.04
CA ALA A 7 25.45 12.62 -12.28
C ALA A 7 24.66 13.15 -13.50
N VAL A 8 24.64 12.40 -14.61
CA VAL A 8 23.82 12.74 -15.80
C VAL A 8 22.36 12.86 -15.41
N TYR A 9 21.84 11.93 -14.60
CA TYR A 9 20.44 11.93 -14.21
C TYR A 9 20.10 13.10 -13.28
N LEU A 10 20.96 13.45 -12.32
CA LEU A 10 20.83 14.65 -11.48
C LEU A 10 20.76 15.92 -12.33
N CYS A 11 21.67 16.07 -13.29
CA CYS A 11 21.67 17.21 -14.20
C CYS A 11 20.44 17.24 -15.12
N ALA A 12 19.97 16.09 -15.60
CA ALA A 12 18.79 15.99 -16.42
C ALA A 12 17.52 16.44 -15.68
N ILE A 13 17.39 16.05 -14.42
CA ILE A 13 16.29 16.50 -13.55
C ILE A 13 16.41 18.01 -13.32
N HIS A 14 17.59 18.51 -12.97
CA HIS A 14 17.81 19.93 -12.74
C HIS A 14 17.39 20.78 -13.94
N ARG A 15 17.71 20.38 -15.17
CA ARG A 15 17.28 21.10 -16.41
C ARG A 15 15.76 21.20 -16.56
N THR A 16 14.97 20.40 -15.85
CA THR A 16 13.49 20.48 -15.86
C THR A 16 12.92 21.28 -14.69
N MET A 17 13.75 21.67 -13.71
CA MET A 17 13.29 22.35 -12.51
C MET A 17 12.91 23.80 -12.80
N THR A 18 11.87 24.26 -12.11
CA THR A 18 11.52 25.67 -12.05
C THR A 18 12.38 26.38 -11.00
N ARG A 19 12.57 27.71 -11.12
CA ARG A 19 13.32 28.51 -10.15
C ARG A 19 12.92 28.30 -8.68
N ARG A 20 11.64 28.03 -8.44
CA ARG A 20 11.14 27.71 -7.10
C ARG A 20 11.61 26.34 -6.58
N GLN A 21 11.82 25.41 -7.47
CA GLN A 21 12.28 24.06 -7.14
C GLN A 21 13.80 24.01 -6.93
N GLU A 22 14.56 24.90 -7.59
CA GLU A 22 16.02 24.99 -7.46
C GLU A 22 16.51 25.29 -6.03
N SER A 23 15.63 25.80 -5.14
CA SER A 23 15.94 25.96 -3.71
C SER A 23 16.10 24.64 -2.96
N LYS A 24 15.72 23.52 -3.57
CA LYS A 24 15.82 22.18 -2.96
C LYS A 24 16.88 21.34 -3.69
N PRO A 25 17.61 20.47 -2.98
CA PRO A 25 18.53 19.55 -3.62
C PRO A 25 17.78 18.53 -4.49
N VAL A 26 18.39 18.10 -5.57
CA VAL A 26 17.96 16.91 -6.30
C VAL A 26 18.59 15.70 -5.63
N VAL A 27 17.79 14.75 -5.19
CA VAL A 27 18.24 13.54 -4.48
C VAL A 27 17.76 12.30 -5.21
N LEU A 28 18.66 11.37 -5.49
CA LEU A 28 18.32 10.08 -6.08
C LEU A 28 18.38 8.98 -5.04
N MET A 29 17.45 8.05 -5.07
CA MET A 29 17.55 6.78 -4.37
C MET A 29 18.29 5.80 -5.27
N VAL A 30 19.41 5.25 -4.81
CA VAL A 30 20.19 4.25 -5.54
C VAL A 30 20.23 2.96 -4.72
N PRO A 31 19.47 1.92 -5.11
CA PRO A 31 19.48 0.62 -4.44
C PRO A 31 20.85 -0.05 -4.51
N VAL A 32 21.26 -0.67 -3.40
CA VAL A 32 22.54 -1.34 -3.22
C VAL A 32 22.32 -2.79 -2.81
N ASN A 33 22.87 -3.73 -3.57
CA ASN A 33 22.79 -5.15 -3.24
C ASN A 33 23.71 -5.48 -2.06
N LEU A 34 23.12 -5.82 -0.92
CA LEU A 34 23.85 -6.13 0.31
C LEU A 34 24.62 -7.45 0.24
N ARG A 35 24.34 -8.32 -0.72
CA ARG A 35 25.11 -9.56 -0.94
C ARG A 35 26.58 -9.28 -1.31
N ASN A 36 26.87 -8.07 -1.78
CA ASN A 36 28.23 -7.64 -2.06
C ASN A 36 29.04 -7.35 -0.78
N PHE A 37 28.37 -7.13 0.35
CA PHE A 37 28.97 -6.78 1.64
C PHE A 37 28.86 -7.93 2.65
N PHE A 38 27.75 -8.67 2.62
CA PHE A 38 27.43 -9.70 3.61
C PHE A 38 27.07 -11.02 2.91
N PRO A 39 27.80 -12.11 3.19
CA PRO A 39 27.49 -13.44 2.64
C PRO A 39 26.16 -13.91 3.18
N THR A 40 25.27 -14.33 2.27
CA THR A 40 23.94 -14.86 2.62
C THR A 40 23.42 -15.79 1.54
N ASN A 41 22.69 -16.82 1.98
CA ASN A 41 21.97 -17.76 1.10
C ASN A 41 20.48 -17.43 0.96
N THR A 42 20.03 -16.27 1.48
CA THR A 42 18.63 -15.89 1.38
C THR A 42 18.21 -15.65 -0.05
N MET A 43 17.04 -16.17 -0.43
CA MET A 43 16.37 -15.90 -1.71
C MET A 43 15.47 -14.66 -1.65
N LEU A 44 15.29 -14.08 -0.46
CA LEU A 44 14.48 -12.86 -0.27
C LEU A 44 15.25 -11.62 -0.72
N ASN A 45 14.52 -10.52 -0.84
CA ASN A 45 15.12 -9.22 -1.11
C ASN A 45 16.11 -8.86 -0.02
N PHE A 46 17.37 -8.62 -0.42
CA PHE A 46 18.46 -8.26 0.48
C PHE A 46 19.22 -7.09 -0.11
N PHE A 47 18.67 -5.90 0.08
CA PHE A 47 19.20 -4.65 -0.43
C PHE A 47 18.98 -3.51 0.57
N ASN A 48 19.76 -2.47 0.42
CA ASN A 48 19.60 -1.17 1.05
C ASN A 48 19.71 -0.10 -0.05
N TRP A 49 19.78 1.17 0.28
CA TRP A 49 19.98 2.24 -0.69
C TRP A 49 20.91 3.32 -0.15
N ILE A 50 21.46 4.10 -1.05
CA ILE A 50 22.16 5.35 -0.77
C ILE A 50 21.41 6.49 -1.45
N GLU A 51 21.62 7.72 -0.97
CA GLU A 51 20.89 8.90 -1.42
C GLU A 51 21.86 9.97 -1.93
N PRO A 52 22.53 9.73 -3.09
CA PRO A 52 23.34 10.76 -3.70
C PRO A 52 22.49 11.94 -4.12
N GLY A 53 22.83 13.12 -3.62
CA GLY A 53 22.14 14.36 -3.92
C GLY A 53 23.08 15.47 -4.30
N TYR A 54 22.55 16.45 -5.05
CA TYR A 54 23.25 17.66 -5.43
C TYR A 54 22.33 18.89 -5.32
N HIS A 55 22.84 19.96 -4.72
CA HIS A 55 22.14 21.22 -4.61
C HIS A 55 22.70 22.21 -5.65
N PHE A 56 21.91 22.46 -6.67
CA PHE A 56 22.26 23.37 -7.75
C PHE A 56 22.02 24.83 -7.33
N GLN A 57 23.05 25.68 -7.42
CA GLN A 57 23.02 27.08 -6.97
C GLN A 57 23.02 28.07 -8.15
N GLY A 58 22.06 27.94 -9.05
CA GLY A 58 21.82 28.97 -10.09
C GLY A 58 22.65 28.89 -11.36
N GLY A 59 23.10 27.73 -11.77
CA GLY A 59 23.37 27.47 -13.20
C GLY A 59 24.77 27.72 -13.73
N LYS A 60 25.80 27.71 -12.89
CA LYS A 60 27.20 27.77 -13.31
C LYS A 60 28.05 26.54 -12.90
N GLU A 61 27.37 25.50 -12.44
CA GLU A 61 28.11 24.31 -12.02
C GLU A 61 28.55 23.48 -13.23
N GLU A 62 29.81 23.10 -13.22
CA GLU A 62 30.36 22.21 -14.23
C GLU A 62 29.89 20.76 -13.95
N PHE A 63 29.56 20.01 -15.01
CA PHE A 63 29.22 18.59 -14.90
C PHE A 63 30.24 17.80 -14.10
N LYS A 64 31.51 18.18 -14.20
CA LYS A 64 32.62 17.56 -13.46
C LYS A 64 32.46 17.66 -11.94
N ASP A 65 31.94 18.79 -11.44
CA ASP A 65 31.72 19.00 -10.00
C ASP A 65 30.63 18.09 -9.49
N VAL A 66 29.55 17.93 -10.25
CA VAL A 66 28.48 16.99 -9.93
C VAL A 66 29.00 15.56 -9.86
N VAL A 67 29.82 15.14 -10.84
CA VAL A 67 30.45 13.80 -10.86
C VAL A 67 31.34 13.60 -9.64
N GLN A 68 32.17 14.60 -9.28
CA GLN A 68 33.07 14.52 -8.11
C GLN A 68 32.26 14.38 -6.81
N LYS A 69 31.20 15.17 -6.64
CA LYS A 69 30.33 15.11 -5.45
C LYS A 69 29.62 13.77 -5.33
N VAL A 70 29.06 13.27 -6.44
CA VAL A 70 28.42 11.95 -6.48
C VAL A 70 29.44 10.86 -6.15
N ASN A 71 30.65 10.91 -6.73
CA ASN A 71 31.70 9.92 -6.45
C ASN A 71 32.12 9.93 -4.98
N ALA A 72 32.25 11.10 -4.35
CA ALA A 72 32.53 11.23 -2.93
C ALA A 72 31.42 10.59 -2.08
N CYS A 73 30.16 10.87 -2.38
CA CYS A 73 29.01 10.26 -1.72
C CYS A 73 29.03 8.72 -1.83
N PHE A 74 29.27 8.18 -3.03
CA PHE A 74 29.37 6.73 -3.23
C PHE A 74 30.49 6.10 -2.40
N LYS A 75 31.68 6.72 -2.37
CA LYS A 75 32.80 6.22 -1.58
C LYS A 75 32.53 6.27 -0.07
N GLU A 76 31.85 7.30 0.38
CA GLU A 76 31.50 7.48 1.78
C GLU A 76 30.39 6.55 2.25
N GLU A 77 29.36 6.36 1.43
CA GLU A 77 28.15 5.61 1.82
C GLU A 77 28.24 4.11 1.56
N LEU A 78 29.03 3.66 0.56
CA LEU A 78 29.17 2.25 0.19
C LEU A 78 30.27 1.55 1.02
N THR A 79 30.16 1.62 2.34
CA THR A 79 31.02 0.89 3.27
C THR A 79 30.21 -0.16 4.03
N ALA A 80 30.84 -1.29 4.37
CA ALA A 80 30.19 -2.35 5.14
C ALA A 80 29.65 -1.83 6.47
N GLU A 81 30.41 -0.97 7.16
CA GLU A 81 30.04 -0.38 8.44
C GLU A 81 28.76 0.48 8.34
N LYS A 82 28.66 1.35 7.34
CA LYS A 82 27.44 2.17 7.13
C LYS A 82 26.23 1.33 6.74
N MET A 83 26.45 0.30 5.91
CA MET A 83 25.36 -0.61 5.52
C MET A 83 24.87 -1.43 6.71
N GLU A 84 25.78 -1.92 7.55
CA GLU A 84 25.46 -2.62 8.80
C GLU A 84 24.68 -1.73 9.77
N LYS A 85 25.13 -0.49 9.98
CA LYS A 85 24.43 0.46 10.84
C LYS A 85 22.99 0.70 10.37
N ARG A 86 22.79 0.96 9.08
CA ARG A 86 21.43 1.14 8.52
C ARG A 86 20.55 -0.10 8.70
N MET A 87 21.12 -1.30 8.52
CA MET A 87 20.39 -2.56 8.77
C MET A 87 19.98 -2.67 10.23
N ASN A 88 20.89 -2.35 11.16
CA ASN A 88 20.62 -2.41 12.58
C ASN A 88 19.54 -1.40 13.01
N ASP A 89 19.52 -0.20 12.43
CA ASP A 89 18.48 0.81 12.66
C ASP A 89 17.07 0.28 12.24
N TYR A 90 16.97 -0.38 11.09
CA TYR A 90 15.71 -1.01 10.66
C TYR A 90 15.32 -2.19 11.54
N PHE A 91 16.30 -3.02 11.93
CA PHE A 91 16.04 -4.14 12.83
C PHE A 91 15.59 -3.67 14.21
N ALA A 92 16.17 -2.60 14.74
CA ALA A 92 15.76 -1.99 16.00
C ALA A 92 14.29 -1.55 15.98
N LEU A 93 13.80 -1.00 14.86
CA LEU A 93 12.39 -0.69 14.68
C LEU A 93 11.51 -1.95 14.72
N GLN A 94 11.96 -3.04 14.10
CA GLN A 94 11.19 -4.30 14.04
C GLN A 94 11.07 -4.97 15.42
N VAL A 95 12.13 -4.92 16.24
CA VAL A 95 12.13 -5.51 17.59
C VAL A 95 11.55 -4.60 18.66
N HIS A 96 11.20 -3.36 18.33
CA HIS A 96 10.63 -2.43 19.31
C HIS A 96 9.37 -3.00 19.95
N PRO A 97 9.24 -3.09 21.30
CA PRO A 97 8.15 -3.79 21.96
C PRO A 97 6.76 -3.36 21.50
N ILE A 98 6.53 -2.05 21.35
CA ILE A 98 5.23 -1.50 20.89
C ILE A 98 4.91 -2.01 19.49
N LEU A 99 5.89 -1.98 18.56
CA LEU A 99 5.69 -2.45 17.19
C LEU A 99 5.60 -3.98 17.13
N LYS A 100 6.32 -4.71 17.97
CA LYS A 100 6.28 -6.17 18.04
C LYS A 100 4.87 -6.68 18.34
N PHE A 101 4.18 -6.09 19.32
CA PHE A 101 2.85 -6.51 19.77
C PHE A 101 1.70 -5.78 19.07
N ALA A 102 1.97 -4.75 18.27
CA ALA A 102 0.93 -4.03 17.53
C ALA A 102 0.25 -4.94 16.50
N PRO A 103 -1.08 -4.86 16.33
CA PRO A 103 -1.78 -5.53 15.25
C PRO A 103 -1.23 -5.13 13.87
N LEU A 104 -1.25 -6.07 12.91
CA LEU A 104 -0.70 -5.87 11.56
C LEU A 104 -1.27 -4.62 10.86
N GLU A 105 -2.54 -4.33 11.06
CA GLU A 105 -3.19 -3.15 10.48
C GLU A 105 -2.58 -1.84 11.00
N LEU A 106 -2.28 -1.78 12.29
CA LEU A 106 -1.61 -0.61 12.89
C LEU A 106 -0.16 -0.51 12.41
N LYS A 107 0.56 -1.64 12.32
CA LYS A 107 1.91 -1.68 11.71
C LYS A 107 1.88 -1.16 10.28
N ASN A 108 0.93 -1.61 9.46
CA ASN A 108 0.80 -1.16 8.07
C ASN A 108 0.52 0.35 7.97
N VAL A 109 -0.28 0.92 8.88
CA VAL A 109 -0.51 2.38 8.92
C VAL A 109 0.78 3.11 9.26
N CYS A 110 1.50 2.68 10.29
CA CYS A 110 2.78 3.29 10.69
C CYS A 110 3.83 3.20 9.58
N ILE A 111 3.98 2.01 8.95
CA ILE A 111 4.91 1.79 7.84
C ILE A 111 4.54 2.67 6.64
N ASN A 112 3.25 2.78 6.29
CA ASN A 112 2.80 3.61 5.18
C ASN A 112 3.06 5.11 5.43
N ILE A 113 2.90 5.59 6.66
CA ILE A 113 3.23 6.97 7.03
C ILE A 113 4.75 7.17 6.92
N GLY A 114 5.55 6.29 7.51
CA GLY A 114 7.01 6.35 7.43
C GLY A 114 7.53 6.29 5.99
N ALA A 115 6.99 5.39 5.16
CA ALA A 115 7.34 5.28 3.74
C ALA A 115 7.03 6.56 2.97
N ARG A 116 5.85 7.16 3.17
CA ARG A 116 5.49 8.44 2.52
C ARG A 116 6.41 9.58 2.91
N THR A 117 6.84 9.63 4.18
CA THR A 117 7.80 10.65 4.64
C THR A 117 9.16 10.44 3.99
N ALA A 118 9.69 9.21 3.97
CA ALA A 118 10.94 8.87 3.31
C ALA A 118 10.89 9.11 1.79
N GLU A 119 9.76 8.79 1.15
CA GLU A 119 9.55 9.06 -0.28
C GLU A 119 9.57 10.57 -0.60
N SER A 120 9.18 11.45 0.34
CA SER A 120 9.16 12.90 0.10
C SER A 120 10.55 13.50 -0.11
N ASP A 121 11.58 12.90 0.48
CA ASP A 121 12.94 13.41 0.48
C ASP A 121 13.74 13.00 -0.77
N VAL A 122 13.22 12.02 -1.52
CA VAL A 122 13.84 11.53 -2.75
C VAL A 122 13.13 12.10 -3.97
N THR A 123 13.89 12.59 -4.95
CA THR A 123 13.34 13.15 -6.20
C THR A 123 13.02 12.06 -7.22
N ALA A 124 13.95 11.13 -7.46
CA ALA A 124 13.83 10.06 -8.43
C ALA A 124 14.64 8.83 -8.01
N ILE A 125 14.48 7.72 -8.73
CA ILE A 125 15.14 6.45 -8.40
C ILE A 125 16.08 6.08 -9.55
N PHE A 126 17.30 5.60 -9.23
CA PHE A 126 18.23 5.03 -10.19
C PHE A 126 18.65 3.63 -9.75
N SER A 127 18.18 2.64 -10.45
CA SER A 127 18.43 1.22 -10.16
C SER A 127 19.43 0.62 -11.14
N ASN A 128 20.51 0.02 -10.63
CA ASN A 128 21.50 -0.69 -11.43
C ASN A 128 21.47 -2.18 -11.11
N MET A 129 20.95 -2.97 -12.04
CA MET A 129 20.87 -4.44 -11.95
C MET A 129 22.21 -5.15 -12.20
N GLY A 130 23.22 -4.41 -12.69
CA GLY A 130 24.52 -4.97 -13.02
C GLY A 130 24.55 -5.73 -14.34
N ILE A 131 25.47 -6.70 -14.44
CA ILE A 131 25.70 -7.48 -15.65
C ILE A 131 24.79 -8.70 -15.63
N ILE A 132 24.00 -8.84 -16.68
CA ILE A 132 23.16 -10.04 -16.91
C ILE A 132 24.04 -11.10 -17.59
N ARG A 133 24.18 -12.24 -16.91
CA ARG A 133 24.89 -13.41 -17.43
C ARG A 133 23.89 -14.51 -17.78
N MET A 134 24.02 -15.04 -18.97
CA MET A 134 23.21 -16.15 -19.46
C MET A 134 24.10 -17.31 -19.88
N PRO A 135 23.62 -18.57 -19.87
CA PRO A 135 24.31 -19.68 -20.51
C PRO A 135 24.46 -19.38 -21.99
N GLU A 136 25.63 -19.72 -22.55
CA GLU A 136 25.97 -19.45 -23.98
C GLU A 136 24.91 -19.99 -24.95
N SER A 137 24.29 -21.12 -24.63
CA SER A 137 23.21 -21.72 -25.45
C SER A 137 21.99 -20.84 -25.64
N TYR A 138 21.74 -19.87 -24.71
CA TYR A 138 20.62 -18.96 -24.79
C TYR A 138 21.01 -17.57 -25.34
N GLU A 139 22.27 -17.19 -25.24
CA GLU A 139 22.74 -15.86 -25.68
C GLU A 139 22.45 -15.61 -27.18
N THR A 140 22.46 -16.64 -28.01
CA THR A 140 22.20 -16.51 -29.44
C THR A 140 20.78 -16.03 -29.75
N TYR A 141 19.82 -16.37 -28.91
CA TYR A 141 18.40 -16.04 -29.10
C TYR A 141 17.98 -14.71 -28.51
N ILE A 142 18.77 -14.14 -27.55
CA ILE A 142 18.42 -12.94 -26.83
C ILE A 142 19.18 -11.75 -27.43
N ARG A 143 18.45 -10.75 -27.89
CA ARG A 143 19.02 -9.54 -28.50
C ARG A 143 19.32 -8.46 -27.48
N TYR A 144 18.42 -8.23 -26.52
CA TYR A 144 18.54 -7.19 -25.49
C TYR A 144 17.69 -7.54 -24.26
N PHE A 145 18.01 -6.87 -23.16
CA PHE A 145 17.22 -6.88 -21.94
C PHE A 145 16.68 -5.49 -21.66
N GLY A 146 15.45 -5.42 -21.19
CA GLY A 146 14.86 -4.20 -20.62
C GLY A 146 14.45 -4.46 -19.18
N VAL A 147 14.75 -3.53 -18.29
CA VAL A 147 14.32 -3.58 -16.90
C VAL A 147 13.45 -2.37 -16.61
N TYR A 148 12.23 -2.63 -16.14
CA TYR A 148 11.24 -1.63 -15.81
C TYR A 148 10.56 -1.99 -14.52
N THR A 149 10.34 -1.00 -13.65
CA THR A 149 9.67 -1.19 -12.38
C THR A 149 8.49 -0.24 -12.26
N SER A 150 7.47 -0.62 -11.49
CA SER A 150 6.36 0.26 -11.17
C SER A 150 6.77 1.18 -10.02
N THR A 151 6.74 2.49 -10.25
CA THR A 151 7.17 3.50 -9.29
C THR A 151 6.20 4.68 -9.25
N PRO A 152 6.00 5.32 -8.09
CA PRO A 152 5.25 6.58 -8.00
C PRO A 152 6.03 7.79 -8.53
N LYS A 153 7.33 7.64 -8.82
CA LYS A 153 8.25 8.69 -9.28
C LYS A 153 8.76 8.43 -10.69
N VAL A 154 9.80 9.13 -11.09
CA VAL A 154 10.56 8.79 -12.28
C VAL A 154 11.68 7.85 -11.87
N GLU A 155 11.82 6.74 -12.57
CA GLU A 155 12.86 5.75 -12.30
C GLU A 155 13.64 5.43 -13.56
N LEU A 156 14.95 5.39 -13.42
CA LEU A 156 15.88 4.92 -14.41
C LEU A 156 16.44 3.57 -13.96
N CYS A 157 16.16 2.52 -14.74
CA CYS A 157 16.74 1.21 -14.54
C CYS A 157 17.88 0.99 -15.54
N MET A 158 18.98 0.39 -15.08
CA MET A 158 20.12 0.04 -15.91
C MET A 158 20.46 -1.44 -15.78
N CYS A 159 20.76 -2.09 -16.89
CA CYS A 159 21.41 -3.39 -16.92
C CYS A 159 22.43 -3.44 -18.05
N SER A 160 23.40 -4.36 -17.95
CA SER A 160 24.39 -4.60 -18.99
C SER A 160 24.25 -6.02 -19.52
N PHE A 161 24.28 -6.18 -20.83
CA PHE A 161 24.30 -7.48 -21.47
C PHE A 161 25.25 -7.43 -22.67
N ARG A 162 26.20 -8.36 -22.71
CA ARG A 162 27.33 -8.35 -23.64
C ARG A 162 28.12 -7.04 -23.51
N ASP A 163 28.32 -6.34 -24.60
CA ASP A 163 29.07 -5.09 -24.74
C ASP A 163 28.19 -3.82 -24.64
N LYS A 164 26.88 -3.98 -24.36
CA LYS A 164 25.92 -2.88 -24.35
C LYS A 164 25.32 -2.65 -22.95
N ILE A 165 24.98 -1.40 -22.69
CA ILE A 165 24.21 -0.97 -21.52
C ILE A 165 22.81 -0.61 -21.99
N TYR A 166 21.82 -1.16 -21.30
CA TYR A 166 20.41 -0.90 -21.55
C TYR A 166 19.83 -0.06 -20.44
N LEU A 167 19.17 1.02 -20.82
CA LEU A 167 18.56 2.00 -19.93
C LEU A 167 17.05 2.00 -20.16
N GLY A 168 16.29 1.79 -19.09
CA GLY A 168 14.83 1.83 -19.10
C GLY A 168 14.30 2.94 -18.21
N PHE A 169 13.52 3.87 -18.78
CA PHE A 169 12.82 4.90 -18.03
C PHE A 169 11.38 4.48 -17.76
N THR A 170 10.96 4.61 -16.52
CA THR A 170 9.56 4.48 -16.09
C THR A 170 9.14 5.75 -15.37
N SER A 171 7.95 6.23 -15.65
CA SER A 171 7.40 7.43 -15.04
C SER A 171 5.89 7.29 -14.86
N ARG A 172 5.38 7.80 -13.74
CA ARG A 172 3.96 8.01 -13.54
C ARG A 172 3.45 9.24 -14.30
N TYR A 173 4.36 10.15 -14.64
CA TYR A 173 4.03 11.42 -15.29
C TYR A 173 4.15 11.27 -16.79
N ASP A 174 3.22 11.85 -17.51
CA ASP A 174 3.24 11.91 -18.97
C ASP A 174 4.12 13.09 -19.42
N CYS A 175 5.43 12.98 -19.15
CA CYS A 175 6.41 13.99 -19.49
C CYS A 175 7.77 13.36 -19.80
N ASP A 176 8.25 13.56 -20.99
CA ASP A 176 9.52 13.03 -21.49
C ASP A 176 10.72 13.96 -21.26
N ALA A 177 10.52 15.16 -20.72
CA ALA A 177 11.55 16.18 -20.61
C ALA A 177 12.83 15.72 -19.88
N ILE A 178 12.68 14.94 -18.79
CA ILE A 178 13.84 14.39 -18.04
C ILE A 178 14.60 13.41 -18.93
N LYS A 179 13.91 12.54 -19.64
CA LYS A 179 14.49 11.56 -20.57
C LYS A 179 15.23 12.26 -21.72
N GLU A 180 14.61 13.26 -22.33
CA GLU A 180 15.21 14.04 -23.41
C GLU A 180 16.47 14.75 -22.96
N ASN A 181 16.43 15.46 -21.81
CA ASN A 181 17.60 16.11 -21.23
C ASN A 181 18.71 15.12 -20.88
N PHE A 182 18.35 13.92 -20.37
CA PHE A 182 19.30 12.87 -20.08
C PHE A 182 20.08 12.44 -21.32
N PHE A 183 19.40 12.15 -22.43
CA PHE A 183 20.05 11.78 -23.68
C PHE A 183 20.82 12.95 -24.32
N GLN A 184 20.34 14.17 -24.15
CA GLN A 184 21.06 15.35 -24.61
C GLN A 184 22.41 15.49 -23.87
N ILE A 185 22.44 15.32 -22.54
CA ILE A 185 23.68 15.37 -21.76
C ILE A 185 24.60 14.22 -22.17
N LEU A 186 24.11 13.01 -22.40
CA LEU A 186 24.94 11.91 -22.90
C LEU A 186 25.60 12.26 -24.24
N LYS A 187 24.86 12.91 -25.15
CA LYS A 187 25.39 13.37 -26.43
C LYS A 187 26.45 14.48 -26.25
N GLU A 188 26.23 15.42 -25.31
CA GLU A 188 27.22 16.45 -24.94
C GLU A 188 28.51 15.83 -24.38
N GLN A 189 28.43 14.65 -23.76
CA GLN A 189 29.57 13.86 -23.25
C GLN A 189 30.08 12.82 -24.27
N GLU A 190 29.75 12.97 -25.56
CA GLU A 190 30.18 12.11 -26.67
C GLU A 190 29.82 10.61 -26.53
N VAL A 191 28.81 10.28 -25.71
CA VAL A 191 28.33 8.89 -25.54
C VAL A 191 27.35 8.56 -26.69
N LYS A 192 27.68 7.50 -27.45
CA LYS A 192 26.80 7.01 -28.51
C LYS A 192 25.60 6.29 -27.89
N THR A 193 24.40 6.73 -28.26
CA THR A 193 23.14 6.18 -27.76
C THR A 193 22.22 5.79 -28.93
N GLU A 194 21.48 4.70 -28.78
CA GLU A 194 20.44 4.25 -29.68
C GLU A 194 19.12 4.13 -28.91
N ILE A 195 18.04 4.67 -29.43
CA ILE A 195 16.73 4.56 -28.79
C ILE A 195 15.97 3.40 -29.40
N LEU A 196 15.73 2.38 -28.60
CA LEU A 196 14.90 1.25 -28.97
C LEU A 196 13.44 1.58 -28.72
N LYS A 197 12.62 1.60 -29.75
CA LYS A 197 11.17 1.78 -29.63
C LYS A 197 10.56 0.44 -29.26
N VAL A 198 10.10 0.29 -28.03
CA VAL A 198 9.36 -0.88 -27.57
C VAL A 198 7.88 -0.56 -27.67
N GLU A 199 7.16 -1.24 -28.56
CA GLU A 199 5.71 -1.14 -28.61
C GLU A 199 5.13 -2.04 -27.53
N TYR A 200 4.56 -1.44 -26.49
CA TYR A 200 3.76 -2.18 -25.51
C TYR A 200 2.33 -2.33 -26.06
N PRO A 201 1.67 -3.48 -25.80
CA PRO A 201 0.26 -3.58 -26.09
C PRO A 201 -0.49 -2.46 -25.36
N GLU A 202 -1.44 -1.84 -26.07
CA GLU A 202 -2.27 -0.79 -25.46
C GLU A 202 -2.84 -1.30 -24.15
N SER A 203 -2.71 -0.48 -23.09
CA SER A 203 -3.29 -0.82 -21.81
C SER A 203 -4.80 -0.89 -21.98
N VAL A 204 -5.36 -2.09 -21.96
CA VAL A 204 -6.81 -2.29 -21.89
C VAL A 204 -7.22 -1.89 -20.47
N MET A 205 -7.15 -0.60 -20.17
CA MET A 205 -7.80 -0.02 -19.00
C MET A 205 -9.30 0.03 -19.28
N THR A 206 -9.94 -1.13 -19.27
CA THR A 206 -11.37 -1.14 -19.01
C THR A 206 -11.55 -0.52 -17.63
N GLU A 207 -12.06 0.72 -17.57
CA GLU A 207 -12.60 1.24 -16.31
C GLU A 207 -13.49 0.14 -15.77
N ALA A 208 -13.10 -0.44 -14.64
CA ALA A 208 -13.83 -1.59 -14.12
C ALA A 208 -15.27 -1.16 -13.96
N LYS A 209 -16.24 -1.88 -14.56
CA LYS A 209 -17.68 -1.60 -14.48
C LYS A 209 -18.13 -1.23 -13.07
N GLY A 210 -17.46 -1.79 -12.06
CA GLY A 210 -17.65 -1.45 -10.66
C GLY A 210 -17.34 0.01 -10.30
N MET A 211 -16.35 0.66 -10.92
CA MET A 211 -16.05 2.08 -10.67
C MET A 211 -17.17 2.98 -11.21
N GLN A 212 -17.73 2.65 -12.36
CA GLN A 212 -18.85 3.42 -12.93
C GLN A 212 -20.10 3.28 -12.04
N ILE A 213 -20.40 2.07 -11.57
CA ILE A 213 -21.50 1.82 -10.63
C ILE A 213 -21.30 2.62 -9.34
N PHE A 214 -20.08 2.63 -8.79
CA PHE A 214 -19.78 3.40 -7.59
C PHE A 214 -19.92 4.91 -7.79
N LYS A 215 -19.49 5.45 -8.94
CA LYS A 215 -19.67 6.87 -9.31
C LYS A 215 -21.18 7.23 -9.40
N ILE A 216 -21.98 6.39 -10.07
CA ILE A 216 -23.44 6.59 -10.19
C ILE A 216 -24.10 6.57 -8.80
N PHE A 217 -23.75 5.60 -7.97
CA PHE A 217 -24.29 5.50 -6.62
C PHE A 217 -23.93 6.72 -5.76
N THR A 218 -22.67 7.19 -5.83
CA THR A 218 -22.23 8.41 -5.13
C THR A 218 -23.06 9.62 -5.58
N PHE A 219 -23.32 9.74 -6.87
CA PHE A 219 -24.15 10.81 -7.43
C PHE A 219 -25.60 10.73 -6.93
N LEU A 220 -26.21 9.54 -6.88
CA LEU A 220 -27.55 9.33 -6.33
C LEU A 220 -27.63 9.70 -4.83
N CYS A 221 -26.61 9.36 -4.03
CA CYS A 221 -26.54 9.77 -2.63
C CYS A 221 -26.51 11.31 -2.50
N MET A 222 -25.73 11.99 -3.35
CA MET A 222 -25.68 13.45 -3.35
C MET A 222 -27.03 14.08 -3.74
N ILE A 223 -27.73 13.53 -4.73
CA ILE A 223 -29.07 13.99 -5.09
C ILE A 223 -30.03 13.83 -3.89
N ALA A 224 -30.02 12.68 -3.24
CA ALA A 224 -30.89 12.42 -2.09
C ALA A 224 -30.64 13.41 -0.95
N ILE A 225 -29.38 13.74 -0.66
CA ILE A 225 -29.01 14.72 0.37
C ILE A 225 -29.49 16.12 -0.01
N VAL A 226 -29.23 16.55 -1.25
CA VAL A 226 -29.63 17.89 -1.72
C VAL A 226 -31.13 18.06 -1.74
N THR A 227 -31.87 17.04 -2.19
CA THR A 227 -33.34 17.07 -2.20
C THR A 227 -33.91 17.11 -0.78
N ALA A 228 -33.36 16.32 0.15
CA ALA A 228 -33.82 16.36 1.55
C ALA A 228 -33.58 17.72 2.21
N LEU A 229 -32.40 18.33 1.96
CA LEU A 229 -32.11 19.70 2.43
C LEU A 229 -33.08 20.73 1.84
N GLY A 230 -33.41 20.62 0.55
CA GLY A 230 -34.36 21.51 -0.13
C GLY A 230 -35.78 21.38 0.44
N VAL A 231 -36.22 20.16 0.75
CA VAL A 231 -37.52 19.89 1.36
C VAL A 231 -37.61 20.47 2.77
N ASP A 232 -36.61 20.17 3.63
CA ASP A 232 -36.58 20.70 5.01
C ASP A 232 -36.55 22.23 5.03
N TYR A 233 -35.76 22.85 4.13
CA TYR A 233 -35.71 24.29 4.04
C TYR A 233 -37.05 24.92 3.61
N SER A 234 -37.79 24.24 2.73
CA SER A 234 -39.04 24.73 2.17
C SER A 234 -40.27 24.52 3.07
N ILE A 235 -40.26 23.45 3.91
CA ILE A 235 -41.43 23.06 4.70
C ILE A 235 -41.31 23.50 6.15
N ASP A 236 -40.35 22.94 6.92
CA ASP A 236 -40.37 23.04 8.37
C ASP A 236 -39.20 23.83 8.97
N LYS A 237 -38.12 24.02 8.20
CA LYS A 237 -36.83 24.59 8.66
C LYS A 237 -36.22 23.87 9.89
N THR A 238 -36.63 22.63 10.14
CA THR A 238 -36.23 21.86 11.33
C THR A 238 -35.00 20.95 11.06
N PHE A 239 -34.67 20.72 9.78
CA PHE A 239 -33.55 19.88 9.32
C PHE A 239 -33.56 18.43 9.83
N TYR A 240 -34.67 17.91 10.32
CA TYR A 240 -34.77 16.53 10.80
C TYR A 240 -34.72 15.50 9.65
N LEU A 241 -35.43 15.73 8.55
CA LEU A 241 -35.45 14.83 7.40
C LEU A 241 -34.09 14.79 6.74
N SER A 242 -33.44 15.95 6.54
CA SER A 242 -32.11 16.02 5.92
C SER A 242 -31.06 15.34 6.77
N LEU A 243 -31.10 15.49 8.11
CA LEU A 243 -30.18 14.76 9.00
C LEU A 243 -30.34 13.24 8.86
N PHE A 244 -31.58 12.78 8.78
CA PHE A 244 -31.90 11.36 8.63
C PHE A 244 -31.41 10.81 7.30
N VAL A 245 -31.66 11.51 6.19
CA VAL A 245 -31.23 11.15 4.85
C VAL A 245 -29.71 11.22 4.72
N CYS A 246 -29.06 12.25 5.28
CA CYS A 246 -27.60 12.36 5.28
C CYS A 246 -26.94 11.19 6.01
N GLY A 247 -27.42 10.85 7.22
CA GLY A 247 -26.89 9.72 7.99
C GLY A 247 -27.03 8.39 7.25
N GLY A 248 -28.22 8.11 6.68
CA GLY A 248 -28.49 6.90 5.90
C GLY A 248 -27.65 6.82 4.62
N ALA A 249 -27.62 7.90 3.83
CA ALA A 249 -26.84 7.96 2.60
C ALA A 249 -25.33 7.81 2.87
N PHE A 250 -24.81 8.47 3.91
CA PHE A 250 -23.41 8.38 4.30
C PHE A 250 -23.02 6.97 4.76
N SER A 251 -23.82 6.35 5.62
CA SER A 251 -23.54 4.98 6.10
C SER A 251 -23.54 3.95 4.96
N MET A 252 -24.51 4.05 4.05
CA MET A 252 -24.60 3.18 2.89
C MET A 252 -23.47 3.44 1.88
N TRP A 253 -23.12 4.71 1.66
CA TRP A 253 -21.99 5.08 0.81
C TRP A 253 -20.67 4.55 1.39
N LEU A 254 -20.46 4.68 2.70
CA LEU A 254 -19.25 4.18 3.39
C LEU A 254 -19.13 2.66 3.26
N ALA A 255 -20.22 1.93 3.48
CA ALA A 255 -20.25 0.47 3.33
C ALA A 255 -19.89 0.04 1.91
N LEU A 256 -20.47 0.69 0.89
CA LEU A 256 -20.16 0.41 -0.51
C LEU A 256 -18.75 0.84 -0.91
N ALA A 257 -18.25 1.97 -0.41
CA ALA A 257 -16.87 2.42 -0.64
C ALA A 257 -15.87 1.38 -0.12
N VAL A 258 -16.04 0.94 1.13
CA VAL A 258 -15.16 -0.10 1.70
C VAL A 258 -15.30 -1.42 0.94
N GLY A 259 -16.52 -1.81 0.56
CA GLY A 259 -16.78 -2.98 -0.28
C GLY A 259 -16.02 -2.92 -1.61
N PHE A 260 -16.03 -1.76 -2.25
CA PHE A 260 -15.34 -1.54 -3.52
C PHE A 260 -13.81 -1.54 -3.37
N PHE A 261 -13.26 -0.78 -2.42
CA PHE A 261 -11.81 -0.68 -2.23
C PHE A 261 -11.18 -1.95 -1.66
N LYS A 262 -11.93 -2.76 -0.90
CA LYS A 262 -11.48 -4.03 -0.32
C LYS A 262 -11.92 -5.28 -1.10
N ARG A 263 -12.44 -5.14 -2.32
CA ARG A 263 -13.00 -6.24 -3.14
C ARG A 263 -12.04 -7.39 -3.43
N TYR A 264 -10.72 -7.13 -3.41
CA TYR A 264 -9.72 -8.16 -3.68
C TYR A 264 -9.48 -9.12 -2.50
N ASN A 265 -9.90 -8.75 -1.28
CA ASN A 265 -9.86 -9.63 -0.11
C ASN A 265 -11.25 -9.66 0.54
N LEU A 266 -12.06 -10.63 0.13
CA LEU A 266 -13.46 -10.74 0.54
C LEU A 266 -13.61 -10.91 2.05
N LEU A 267 -12.70 -11.64 2.72
CA LEU A 267 -12.76 -11.86 4.17
C LEU A 267 -12.42 -10.59 4.95
N LYS A 268 -11.40 -9.85 4.50
CA LYS A 268 -11.09 -8.54 5.05
C LYS A 268 -12.22 -7.54 4.86
N ASN A 269 -12.88 -7.60 3.70
CA ASN A 269 -14.06 -6.78 3.43
C ASN A 269 -15.21 -7.14 4.38
N ALA A 270 -15.50 -8.43 4.58
CA ALA A 270 -16.55 -8.88 5.50
C ALA A 270 -16.31 -8.36 6.93
N MET A 271 -15.06 -8.36 7.42
CA MET A 271 -14.72 -7.77 8.73
C MET A 271 -14.98 -6.26 8.79
N TRP A 272 -14.61 -5.51 7.75
CA TRP A 272 -14.89 -4.08 7.71
C TRP A 272 -16.41 -3.80 7.67
N GLN A 273 -17.18 -4.60 6.92
CA GLN A 273 -18.64 -4.48 6.88
C GLN A 273 -19.27 -4.75 8.26
N LEU A 274 -18.77 -5.77 8.98
CA LEU A 274 -19.20 -6.04 10.35
C LEU A 274 -19.06 -4.80 11.24
N ILE A 275 -17.89 -4.18 11.24
CA ILE A 275 -17.61 -3.01 12.08
C ILE A 275 -18.47 -1.82 11.65
N ILE A 276 -18.52 -1.52 10.35
CA ILE A 276 -19.25 -0.34 9.81
C ILE A 276 -20.73 -0.45 10.11
N VAL A 277 -21.33 -1.61 9.85
CA VAL A 277 -22.77 -1.82 10.06
C VAL A 277 -23.11 -1.75 11.54
N THR A 278 -22.34 -2.42 12.40
CA THR A 278 -22.63 -2.41 13.84
C THR A 278 -22.44 -1.04 14.46
N VAL A 279 -21.34 -0.33 14.16
CA VAL A 279 -21.09 1.02 14.66
C VAL A 279 -22.13 2.01 14.10
N GLY A 280 -22.43 1.92 12.80
CA GLY A 280 -23.46 2.76 12.17
C GLY A 280 -24.82 2.60 12.81
N CYS A 281 -25.25 1.36 13.08
CA CYS A 281 -26.52 1.10 13.75
C CYS A 281 -26.55 1.55 15.22
N ILE A 282 -25.44 1.43 15.95
CA ILE A 282 -25.32 1.95 17.32
C ILE A 282 -25.43 3.48 17.34
N ILE A 283 -24.72 4.17 16.45
CA ILE A 283 -24.80 5.63 16.31
C ILE A 283 -26.24 6.04 15.97
N TRP A 284 -26.87 5.31 15.05
CA TRP A 284 -28.24 5.58 14.64
C TRP A 284 -29.24 5.39 15.78
N ASP A 285 -29.14 4.31 16.53
CA ASP A 285 -29.97 4.05 17.71
C ASP A 285 -29.78 5.13 18.78
N TRP A 286 -28.54 5.61 18.95
CA TRP A 286 -28.23 6.72 19.85
C TRP A 286 -28.86 8.04 19.39
N LEU A 287 -28.81 8.36 18.11
CA LEU A 287 -29.41 9.58 17.55
C LEU A 287 -30.94 9.54 17.60
N THR A 288 -31.58 8.36 17.56
CA THR A 288 -33.02 8.16 17.61
C THR A 288 -33.59 7.92 19.01
N ARG A 289 -32.95 8.44 20.05
CA ARG A 289 -33.34 8.36 21.48
C ARG A 289 -33.17 6.97 22.10
N TRP A 290 -32.20 6.21 21.70
CA TRP A 290 -31.77 4.95 22.30
C TRP A 290 -32.92 3.96 22.61
N HIS A 291 -33.27 3.18 21.62
CA HIS A 291 -34.26 2.10 21.78
C HIS A 291 -33.63 0.76 22.18
N GLY A 292 -32.31 0.58 21.88
CA GLY A 292 -31.52 -0.62 22.22
C GLY A 292 -31.56 -1.71 21.16
N TRP A 293 -32.27 -1.53 20.04
CA TRP A 293 -32.37 -2.54 18.97
C TRP A 293 -31.04 -2.86 18.29
N SER A 294 -30.14 -1.93 18.26
CA SER A 294 -28.79 -2.08 17.68
C SER A 294 -27.98 -3.14 18.44
N ILE A 295 -28.07 -3.15 19.75
CA ILE A 295 -27.35 -4.06 20.64
C ILE A 295 -28.10 -5.40 20.78
N ASP A 296 -29.43 -5.34 20.83
CA ASP A 296 -30.27 -6.53 21.04
C ASP A 296 -30.28 -7.44 19.80
N PHE A 297 -30.33 -6.88 18.60
CA PHE A 297 -30.53 -7.65 17.36
C PHE A 297 -29.40 -7.46 16.34
N VAL A 298 -28.98 -6.22 16.04
CA VAL A 298 -28.05 -5.98 14.91
C VAL A 298 -26.67 -6.51 15.23
N LEU A 299 -26.12 -6.16 16.37
CA LEU A 299 -24.78 -6.57 16.75
C LEU A 299 -24.63 -8.11 16.75
N PRO A 300 -25.48 -8.89 17.44
CA PRO A 300 -25.39 -10.36 17.42
C PRO A 300 -25.77 -10.94 16.06
N GLY A 301 -26.79 -10.40 15.40
CA GLY A 301 -27.29 -10.93 14.12
C GLY A 301 -26.25 -10.74 12.99
N VAL A 302 -25.69 -9.55 12.84
CA VAL A 302 -24.66 -9.27 11.84
C VAL A 302 -23.39 -10.07 12.11
N SER A 303 -22.98 -10.22 13.37
CA SER A 303 -21.84 -11.05 13.74
C SER A 303 -22.02 -12.50 13.31
N GLY A 304 -23.19 -13.09 13.58
CA GLY A 304 -23.53 -14.46 13.19
C GLY A 304 -23.56 -14.63 11.66
N LEU A 305 -24.22 -13.73 10.95
CA LEU A 305 -24.29 -13.75 9.50
C LEU A 305 -22.92 -13.67 8.84
N ILE A 306 -22.03 -12.82 9.36
CA ILE A 306 -20.68 -12.69 8.83
C ILE A 306 -19.82 -13.92 9.13
N MET A 307 -19.92 -14.52 10.31
CA MET A 307 -19.26 -15.80 10.62
C MET A 307 -19.67 -16.90 9.63
N ILE A 308 -20.97 -17.01 9.33
CA ILE A 308 -21.48 -17.97 8.34
C ILE A 308 -20.97 -17.63 6.94
N SER A 309 -21.08 -16.36 6.51
CA SER A 309 -20.63 -15.95 5.19
C SER A 309 -19.14 -16.18 4.98
N MET A 310 -18.32 -15.95 5.99
CA MET A 310 -16.87 -16.24 5.95
C MET A 310 -16.60 -17.74 5.74
N LEU A 311 -17.34 -18.63 6.43
CA LEU A 311 -17.22 -20.07 6.24
C LEU A 311 -17.54 -20.46 4.78
N ILE A 312 -18.58 -19.89 4.19
CA ILE A 312 -18.97 -20.13 2.80
C ILE A 312 -17.88 -19.60 1.84
N ILE A 313 -17.46 -18.35 2.02
CA ILE A 313 -16.44 -17.72 1.18
C ILE A 313 -15.13 -18.51 1.23
N SER A 314 -14.70 -18.94 2.42
CA SER A 314 -13.45 -19.70 2.55
C SER A 314 -13.51 -21.02 1.80
N ARG A 315 -14.68 -21.68 1.79
CA ARG A 315 -14.85 -22.96 1.09
C ARG A 315 -14.85 -22.81 -0.43
N VAL A 316 -15.33 -21.68 -0.96
CA VAL A 316 -15.47 -21.43 -2.38
C VAL A 316 -14.18 -20.87 -2.99
N TYR A 317 -13.56 -19.88 -2.35
CA TYR A 317 -12.48 -19.09 -2.93
C TYR A 317 -11.09 -19.39 -2.38
N TYR A 318 -10.97 -19.86 -1.13
CA TYR A 318 -9.69 -19.93 -0.42
C TYR A 318 -9.27 -21.36 -0.05
N ARG A 319 -9.42 -22.30 -0.98
CA ARG A 319 -9.10 -23.72 -0.74
C ARG A 319 -7.65 -23.97 -0.28
N GLN A 320 -6.72 -23.05 -0.54
CA GLN A 320 -5.29 -23.16 -0.21
C GLN A 320 -4.67 -21.96 0.52
N ALA A 321 -5.42 -20.86 0.74
CA ALA A 321 -4.85 -19.67 1.34
C ALA A 321 -4.84 -19.77 2.89
N LYS A 322 -3.65 -19.61 3.48
CA LYS A 322 -3.46 -19.64 4.94
C LYS A 322 -3.90 -18.34 5.62
N ASP A 323 -3.84 -17.22 4.91
CA ASP A 323 -4.04 -15.84 5.43
C ASP A 323 -5.48 -15.53 5.88
N TYR A 324 -6.43 -16.46 5.74
CA TYR A 324 -7.83 -16.25 6.13
C TYR A 324 -8.14 -16.55 7.61
N LEU A 325 -7.30 -17.37 8.28
CA LEU A 325 -7.57 -17.83 9.64
C LEU A 325 -7.66 -16.69 10.65
N VAL A 326 -6.84 -15.65 10.49
CA VAL A 326 -6.86 -14.46 11.36
C VAL A 326 -8.22 -13.77 11.33
N TYR A 327 -8.84 -13.64 10.15
CA TYR A 327 -10.15 -12.99 10.04
C TYR A 327 -11.26 -13.79 10.70
N PHE A 328 -11.16 -15.12 10.69
CA PHE A 328 -12.08 -15.99 11.43
C PHE A 328 -11.98 -15.80 12.94
N VAL A 329 -10.74 -15.77 13.46
CA VAL A 329 -10.50 -15.52 14.89
C VAL A 329 -11.03 -14.14 15.28
N MET A 330 -10.75 -13.10 14.49
CA MET A 330 -11.25 -11.75 14.75
C MET A 330 -12.77 -11.68 14.74
N ALA A 331 -13.43 -12.32 13.77
CA ALA A 331 -14.90 -12.34 13.68
C ALA A 331 -15.53 -13.07 14.87
N ALA A 332 -14.96 -14.22 15.28
CA ALA A 332 -15.41 -14.97 16.44
C ALA A 332 -15.24 -14.16 17.74
N LEU A 333 -14.07 -13.55 17.94
CA LEU A 333 -13.81 -12.69 19.12
C LEU A 333 -14.75 -11.48 19.16
N TYR A 334 -14.98 -10.83 18.02
CA TYR A 334 -15.91 -9.69 17.93
C TYR A 334 -17.34 -10.11 18.31
N GLY A 335 -17.83 -11.23 17.72
CA GLY A 335 -19.16 -11.78 17.98
C GLY A 335 -19.35 -12.37 19.38
N MET A 336 -18.26 -12.60 20.13
CA MET A 336 -18.30 -13.05 21.52
C MET A 336 -18.15 -11.89 22.51
N ILE A 337 -17.09 -11.09 22.37
CA ILE A 337 -16.68 -10.11 23.38
C ILE A 337 -17.72 -8.99 23.50
N LEU A 338 -18.16 -8.42 22.38
CA LEU A 338 -19.09 -7.29 22.42
C LEU A 338 -20.50 -7.67 22.94
N PRO A 339 -21.16 -8.74 22.44
CA PRO A 339 -22.42 -9.20 23.04
C PRO A 339 -22.29 -9.57 24.51
N PHE A 340 -21.19 -10.24 24.90
CA PHE A 340 -20.94 -10.57 26.31
C PHE A 340 -20.79 -9.32 27.19
N PHE A 341 -20.02 -8.32 26.73
CA PHE A 341 -19.86 -7.05 27.42
C PHE A 341 -21.20 -6.35 27.66
N PHE A 342 -22.07 -6.28 26.65
CA PHE A 342 -23.38 -5.65 26.79
C PHE A 342 -24.35 -6.48 27.64
N LEU A 343 -24.22 -7.79 27.67
CA LEU A 343 -24.97 -8.66 28.60
C LEU A 343 -24.59 -8.38 30.05
N VAL A 344 -23.28 -8.36 30.37
CA VAL A 344 -22.79 -8.13 31.73
C VAL A 344 -23.13 -6.70 32.20
N THR A 345 -23.11 -5.72 31.32
CA THR A 345 -23.49 -4.33 31.70
C THR A 345 -25.00 -4.12 31.82
N GLY A 346 -25.81 -5.13 31.57
CA GLY A 346 -27.28 -5.07 31.71
C GLY A 346 -27.97 -4.15 30.69
N LYS A 347 -27.27 -3.80 29.59
CA LYS A 347 -27.80 -2.90 28.54
C LYS A 347 -28.66 -3.66 27.50
N VAL A 348 -28.63 -4.97 27.47
CA VAL A 348 -29.37 -5.84 26.58
C VAL A 348 -30.74 -6.15 27.19
N LYS A 349 -31.80 -5.87 26.44
CA LYS A 349 -33.18 -6.20 26.83
C LYS A 349 -33.55 -7.61 26.42
N ILE A 350 -33.11 -8.07 25.24
CA ILE A 350 -33.39 -9.37 24.64
C ILE A 350 -32.12 -10.20 24.57
N VAL A 351 -31.96 -11.12 25.49
CA VAL A 351 -30.72 -11.90 25.72
C VAL A 351 -30.45 -12.96 24.64
N PHE A 352 -31.51 -13.54 24.07
CA PHE A 352 -31.42 -14.69 23.17
C PHE A 352 -30.47 -14.52 21.95
N PRO A 353 -30.52 -13.41 21.18
CA PRO A 353 -29.62 -13.24 20.03
C PRO A 353 -28.14 -13.16 20.44
N SER A 354 -27.86 -12.50 21.57
CA SER A 354 -26.51 -12.37 22.12
C SER A 354 -25.92 -13.72 22.53
N VAL A 355 -26.71 -14.58 23.17
CA VAL A 355 -26.28 -15.93 23.56
C VAL A 355 -25.98 -16.78 22.31
N ILE A 356 -26.80 -16.70 21.27
CA ILE A 356 -26.55 -17.41 20.00
C ILE A 356 -25.23 -16.93 19.38
N SER A 357 -25.00 -15.61 19.29
CA SER A 357 -23.77 -15.06 18.72
C SER A 357 -22.52 -15.53 19.48
N ILE A 358 -22.57 -15.51 20.81
CA ILE A 358 -21.48 -16.02 21.66
C ILE A 358 -21.26 -17.50 21.39
N GLY A 359 -22.33 -18.31 21.39
CA GLY A 359 -22.26 -19.74 21.09
C GLY A 359 -21.64 -20.04 19.73
N MET A 360 -22.04 -19.31 18.68
CA MET A 360 -21.44 -19.44 17.36
C MET A 360 -19.95 -19.07 17.33
N GLY A 361 -19.55 -18.00 18.03
CA GLY A 361 -18.15 -17.62 18.16
C GLY A 361 -17.31 -18.69 18.85
N VAL A 362 -17.80 -19.27 19.95
CA VAL A 362 -17.16 -20.39 20.68
C VAL A 362 -17.00 -21.60 19.76
N LEU A 363 -18.06 -22.01 19.07
CA LEU A 363 -18.04 -23.16 18.15
C LEU A 363 -17.05 -22.91 17.00
N MET A 364 -16.98 -21.69 16.47
CA MET A 364 -16.05 -21.33 15.43
C MET A 364 -14.59 -21.42 15.91
N LEU A 365 -14.26 -20.92 17.10
CA LEU A 365 -12.92 -21.04 17.68
C LEU A 365 -12.54 -22.49 17.96
N ILE A 366 -13.45 -23.28 18.54
CA ILE A 366 -13.22 -24.72 18.77
C ILE A 366 -12.96 -25.42 17.44
N GLY A 367 -13.79 -25.15 16.42
CA GLY A 367 -13.60 -25.70 15.07
C GLY A 367 -12.24 -25.35 14.47
N LEU A 368 -11.79 -24.09 14.60
CA LEU A 368 -10.48 -23.67 14.12
C LEU A 368 -9.33 -24.40 14.84
N VAL A 369 -9.41 -24.54 16.17
CA VAL A 369 -8.40 -25.26 16.95
C VAL A 369 -8.34 -26.73 16.56
N LEU A 370 -9.48 -27.40 16.45
CA LEU A 370 -9.55 -28.83 16.15
C LEU A 370 -9.12 -29.16 14.71
N PHE A 371 -9.58 -28.39 13.74
CA PHE A 371 -9.37 -28.72 12.32
C PHE A 371 -8.19 -28.01 11.68
N LYS A 372 -7.74 -26.87 12.23
CA LYS A 372 -6.71 -26.00 11.64
C LYS A 372 -5.66 -25.52 12.64
N GLY A 373 -5.52 -26.16 13.78
CA GLY A 373 -4.68 -25.69 14.90
C GLY A 373 -3.21 -25.47 14.52
N LYS A 374 -2.61 -26.36 13.69
CA LYS A 374 -1.22 -26.21 13.24
C LYS A 374 -1.06 -25.01 12.29
N GLU A 375 -1.98 -24.86 11.35
CA GLU A 375 -1.98 -23.75 10.38
C GLU A 375 -2.24 -22.41 11.09
N MET A 376 -3.15 -22.41 12.07
CA MET A 376 -3.47 -21.23 12.88
C MET A 376 -2.27 -20.77 13.71
N ARG A 377 -1.53 -21.69 14.32
CA ARG A 377 -0.32 -21.37 15.10
C ARG A 377 0.75 -20.73 14.20
N GLN A 378 1.02 -21.32 13.04
CA GLN A 378 1.97 -20.75 12.07
C GLN A 378 1.59 -19.36 11.60
N GLU A 379 0.27 -19.09 11.43
CA GLU A 379 -0.22 -17.80 10.99
C GLU A 379 -0.16 -16.74 12.09
N ILE A 380 -0.45 -17.13 13.35
CA ILE A 380 -0.30 -16.25 14.50
C ILE A 380 1.18 -15.89 14.70
N GLU A 381 2.08 -16.88 14.64
CA GLU A 381 3.53 -16.67 14.72
C GLU A 381 4.03 -15.72 13.61
N LYS A 382 3.56 -15.90 12.38
CA LYS A 382 3.89 -15.01 11.23
C LYS A 382 3.39 -13.58 11.43
N ASN A 383 2.17 -13.40 11.92
CA ASN A 383 1.54 -12.07 12.05
C ASN A 383 1.96 -11.31 13.32
N LEU A 384 2.33 -12.02 14.38
CA LEU A 384 2.84 -11.43 15.61
C LEU A 384 4.36 -11.36 15.65
N HIS A 385 5.06 -11.96 14.67
CA HIS A 385 6.53 -12.05 14.63
C HIS A 385 7.13 -12.66 15.93
N VAL A 386 6.46 -13.68 16.47
CA VAL A 386 6.91 -14.44 17.67
C VAL A 386 7.47 -15.78 17.24
#